data_1149132c610d1349871ab0eb45b0adee
#
_entry.id   1149132c610d1349871ab0eb45b0adee
#
_cell.length_a   1.000
_cell.length_b   1.000
_cell.length_c   1.000
_cell.angle_alpha   90.00
_cell.angle_beta   90.00
_cell.angle_gamma   90.00
#
_symmetry.space_group_name_H-M   'P 1'
#
loop_
_entity.id
_entity.type
_entity.pdbx_description
1 polymer ?
#
loop_
_entity_poly.entity_id
_entity_poly.type
_entity_poly.pdbx_seq_one_letter_code
_entity_poly.pdbx_strand_id
1 'polypeptide(L)'
;NHQIMDLRYPDCINPVRAAINLCDTVHTVSPSYILEIQEPTNEKLGFYGGEGLDRDLRAAAAEDRLVGVLNGCDYADTPKKIPSWKRMLAVAEQAVTAWSLAEAADVHALALSRIAKWKSQPSPTCVLTSVGRATDQKLRILREGLTPQTSSLAQILAQLPPDAKLIMTGSGDAAYETFLFETAKAHDNFLFLRGYSEALGTILYAGGDLFLMPSSFEPCGISQLLAMRAGQPVVAHAVGGLRDTIIDNETGFLFNGANPHAQSLEL
;
A
#
# COMPACT_ATOMS: atom_id res chain seq x y z
N ASN A 1 16.59 25.61 -25.60
CA ASN A 1 15.44 24.93 -24.92
C ASN A 1 15.81 23.65 -24.17
N HIS A 2 17.03 23.57 -23.62
CA HIS A 2 17.49 22.38 -22.87
C HIS A 2 16.66 22.10 -21.60
N GLN A 3 15.97 23.07 -21.04
CA GLN A 3 15.20 22.97 -19.81
C GLN A 3 13.84 22.26 -19.94
N ILE A 4 13.33 22.12 -21.16
CA ILE A 4 11.98 21.59 -21.41
C ILE A 4 11.94 20.31 -22.23
N MET A 5 13.05 19.94 -22.86
CA MET A 5 13.14 18.73 -23.72
C MET A 5 13.25 17.48 -22.86
N ASP A 6 12.64 16.39 -23.30
CA ASP A 6 12.81 15.10 -22.64
C ASP A 6 14.26 14.60 -22.86
N LEU A 7 14.89 14.11 -21.78
CA LEU A 7 16.27 13.62 -21.86
C LEU A 7 16.40 12.25 -22.55
N ARG A 8 15.31 11.49 -22.57
CA ARG A 8 15.23 10.16 -23.21
C ARG A 8 14.74 10.24 -24.65
N TYR A 9 13.91 11.24 -24.93
CA TYR A 9 13.28 11.46 -26.25
C TYR A 9 13.56 12.90 -26.72
N PRO A 10 14.71 13.16 -27.38
CA PRO A 10 15.15 14.52 -27.69
C PRO A 10 14.23 15.35 -28.60
N ASP A 11 13.30 14.68 -29.30
CA ASP A 11 12.30 15.33 -30.14
C ASP A 11 11.00 15.67 -29.42
N CYS A 12 10.93 15.34 -28.11
CA CYS A 12 9.75 15.53 -27.27
C CYS A 12 9.99 16.58 -26.19
N ILE A 13 8.93 17.30 -25.84
CA ILE A 13 8.89 18.15 -24.65
C ILE A 13 8.42 17.29 -23.46
N ASN A 14 9.13 17.42 -22.33
CA ASN A 14 8.69 16.84 -21.07
C ASN A 14 8.02 17.93 -20.21
N PRO A 15 6.69 17.93 -20.05
CA PRO A 15 5.99 18.99 -19.31
C PRO A 15 6.38 19.03 -17.83
N VAL A 16 6.65 17.87 -17.21
CA VAL A 16 7.06 17.78 -15.80
C VAL A 16 8.45 18.41 -15.64
N ARG A 17 9.40 18.08 -16.52
CA ARG A 17 10.72 18.69 -16.53
C ARG A 17 10.66 20.21 -16.73
N ALA A 18 9.79 20.66 -17.66
CA ALA A 18 9.57 22.07 -17.88
C ALA A 18 9.07 22.79 -16.62
N ALA A 19 8.11 22.18 -15.91
CA ALA A 19 7.59 22.72 -14.64
C ALA A 19 8.70 22.81 -13.58
N ILE A 20 9.49 21.73 -13.37
CA ILE A 20 10.61 21.73 -12.41
C ILE A 20 11.61 22.86 -12.69
N ASN A 21 11.93 23.10 -13.95
CA ASN A 21 12.97 24.06 -14.34
C ASN A 21 12.48 25.52 -14.46
N LEU A 22 11.18 25.75 -14.59
CA LEU A 22 10.63 27.09 -14.87
C LEU A 22 9.78 27.68 -13.75
N CYS A 23 9.34 26.88 -12.77
CA CYS A 23 8.54 27.37 -11.65
C CYS A 23 9.44 27.90 -10.51
N ASP A 24 8.94 28.88 -9.78
CA ASP A 24 9.63 29.45 -8.61
C ASP A 24 9.77 28.45 -7.46
N THR A 25 8.81 27.52 -7.33
CA THR A 25 8.82 26.50 -6.29
C THR A 25 8.31 25.17 -6.87
N VAL A 26 8.99 24.09 -6.56
CA VAL A 26 8.61 22.71 -6.86
C VAL A 26 8.26 22.02 -5.56
N HIS A 27 7.08 21.44 -5.50
CA HIS A 27 6.60 20.80 -4.28
C HIS A 27 6.34 19.32 -4.50
N THR A 28 6.71 18.52 -3.52
CA THR A 28 6.35 17.10 -3.42
C THR A 28 5.72 16.81 -2.06
N VAL A 29 5.30 15.56 -1.84
CA VAL A 29 4.35 15.19 -0.79
C VAL A 29 4.98 14.59 0.47
N SER A 30 6.31 14.63 0.60
CA SER A 30 6.98 14.33 1.88
C SER A 30 8.45 14.79 1.89
N PRO A 31 9.02 15.10 3.06
CA PRO A 31 10.44 15.42 3.22
C PRO A 31 11.39 14.28 2.83
N SER A 32 11.09 13.05 3.22
CA SER A 32 11.92 11.88 2.85
C SER A 32 11.86 11.59 1.35
N TYR A 33 10.70 11.77 0.72
CA TYR A 33 10.56 11.56 -0.72
C TYR A 33 11.37 12.58 -1.54
N ILE A 34 11.58 13.81 -1.04
CA ILE A 34 12.50 14.78 -1.67
C ILE A 34 13.88 14.14 -1.88
N LEU A 35 14.40 13.42 -0.89
CA LEU A 35 15.72 12.82 -0.97
C LEU A 35 15.74 11.67 -1.98
N GLU A 36 14.69 10.86 -1.99
CA GLU A 36 14.56 9.71 -2.89
C GLU A 36 14.51 10.13 -4.36
N ILE A 37 13.72 11.15 -4.72
CA ILE A 37 13.57 11.60 -6.12
C ILE A 37 14.78 12.35 -6.67
N GLN A 38 15.74 12.74 -5.85
CA GLN A 38 17.02 13.29 -6.26
C GLN A 38 18.01 12.21 -6.72
N GLU A 39 17.74 10.94 -6.42
CA GLU A 39 18.56 9.82 -6.82
C GLU A 39 18.01 9.16 -8.10
N PRO A 40 18.88 8.55 -8.93
CA PRO A 40 18.42 7.81 -10.09
C PRO A 40 17.68 6.54 -9.68
N THR A 41 16.63 6.19 -10.42
CA THR A 41 15.91 4.93 -10.23
C THR A 41 16.82 3.73 -10.44
N ASN A 42 16.75 2.74 -9.56
CA ASN A 42 17.45 1.46 -9.65
C ASN A 42 16.46 0.29 -9.47
N GLU A 43 15.87 -0.15 -10.59
CA GLU A 43 14.88 -1.22 -10.61
C GLU A 43 15.39 -2.55 -10.03
N LYS A 44 16.71 -2.84 -10.17
CA LYS A 44 17.30 -4.06 -9.62
C LYS A 44 17.28 -4.10 -8.10
N LEU A 45 17.40 -2.94 -7.47
CA LEU A 45 17.30 -2.79 -6.03
C LEU A 45 15.86 -2.49 -5.56
N GLY A 46 14.91 -2.39 -6.48
CA GLY A 46 13.54 -1.97 -6.15
C GLY A 46 13.44 -0.52 -5.69
N PHE A 47 14.43 0.31 -6.03
CA PHE A 47 14.48 1.72 -5.65
C PHE A 47 13.91 2.59 -6.77
N TYR A 48 12.92 3.38 -6.45
CA TYR A 48 12.24 4.30 -7.36
C TYR A 48 12.63 5.75 -7.01
N GLY A 49 13.55 6.30 -7.79
CA GLY A 49 14.05 7.67 -7.64
C GLY A 49 13.33 8.66 -8.56
N GLY A 50 14.09 9.58 -9.13
CA GLY A 50 13.56 10.67 -9.96
C GLY A 50 13.15 10.29 -11.38
N GLU A 51 13.26 9.03 -11.79
CA GLU A 51 12.85 8.51 -13.12
C GLU A 51 13.39 9.31 -14.33
N GLY A 52 14.63 9.78 -14.22
CA GLY A 52 15.30 10.60 -15.23
C GLY A 52 15.14 12.11 -15.00
N LEU A 53 14.44 12.54 -13.98
CA LEU A 53 14.34 13.94 -13.54
C LEU A 53 15.23 14.26 -12.33
N ASP A 54 15.97 13.28 -11.83
CA ASP A 54 16.82 13.38 -10.63
C ASP A 54 17.82 14.54 -10.69
N ARG A 55 18.38 14.84 -11.88
CA ARG A 55 19.31 15.96 -12.07
C ARG A 55 18.64 17.32 -11.95
N ASP A 56 17.46 17.48 -12.56
CA ASP A 56 16.68 18.71 -12.51
C ASP A 56 16.14 18.95 -11.08
N LEU A 57 15.74 17.87 -10.40
CA LEU A 57 15.29 17.92 -9.00
C LEU A 57 16.43 18.27 -8.04
N ARG A 58 17.65 17.72 -8.22
CA ARG A 58 18.83 18.16 -7.47
C ARG A 58 19.17 19.63 -7.68
N ALA A 59 19.06 20.11 -8.93
CA ALA A 59 19.28 21.53 -9.22
C ALA A 59 18.25 22.41 -8.50
N ALA A 60 16.97 22.04 -8.53
CA ALA A 60 15.92 22.74 -7.82
C ALA A 60 16.13 22.72 -6.30
N ALA A 61 16.59 21.59 -5.74
CA ALA A 61 16.92 21.47 -4.31
C ALA A 61 18.12 22.36 -3.92
N ALA A 62 19.17 22.41 -4.75
CA ALA A 62 20.33 23.26 -4.51
C ALA A 62 20.02 24.78 -4.55
N GLU A 63 18.91 25.15 -5.18
CA GLU A 63 18.38 26.52 -5.25
C GLU A 63 17.29 26.78 -4.21
N ASP A 64 17.10 25.91 -3.21
CA ASP A 64 16.05 25.97 -2.18
C ASP A 64 14.61 26.06 -2.75
N ARG A 65 14.40 25.55 -3.98
CA ARG A 65 13.10 25.56 -4.67
C ARG A 65 12.31 24.27 -4.51
N LEU A 66 12.93 23.17 -4.05
CA LEU A 66 12.26 21.87 -3.87
C LEU A 66 11.84 21.70 -2.41
N VAL A 67 10.54 21.59 -2.18
CA VAL A 67 9.96 21.50 -0.84
C VAL A 67 9.06 20.25 -0.70
N GLY A 68 9.06 19.62 0.47
CA GLY A 68 8.21 18.48 0.82
C GLY A 68 7.13 18.92 1.81
N VAL A 69 5.87 18.73 1.43
CA VAL A 69 4.71 19.03 2.28
C VAL A 69 3.88 17.77 2.43
N LEU A 70 3.80 17.25 3.65
CA LEU A 70 3.03 16.04 3.92
C LEU A 70 1.54 16.23 3.61
N ASN A 71 0.93 15.21 3.02
CA ASN A 71 -0.53 15.09 2.99
C ASN A 71 -1.05 14.90 4.42
N GLY A 72 -2.26 15.36 4.65
CA GLY A 72 -2.98 15.15 5.91
C GLY A 72 -4.23 14.29 5.72
N CYS A 73 -4.93 14.02 6.81
CA CYS A 73 -6.29 13.51 6.80
C CYS A 73 -7.17 14.30 7.77
N ASP A 74 -8.47 14.35 7.52
CA ASP A 74 -9.41 15.04 8.41
C ASP A 74 -9.67 14.19 9.66
N TYR A 75 -9.33 14.71 10.82
CA TYR A 75 -9.57 14.06 12.11
C TYR A 75 -11.01 14.20 12.61
N ALA A 76 -11.83 15.10 12.04
CA ALA A 76 -13.24 15.20 12.37
C ALA A 76 -14.01 13.90 12.05
N ASP A 77 -13.57 13.16 11.03
CA ASP A 77 -14.13 11.87 10.63
C ASP A 77 -13.57 10.67 11.40
N THR A 78 -12.89 10.90 12.54
CA THR A 78 -12.36 9.81 13.35
C THR A 78 -13.48 8.88 13.81
N PRO A 79 -13.38 7.55 13.56
CA PRO A 79 -14.40 6.60 13.99
C PRO A 79 -14.60 6.65 15.51
N LYS A 80 -15.83 6.90 15.95
CA LYS A 80 -16.15 6.97 17.38
C LYS A 80 -16.22 5.61 18.09
N LYS A 81 -16.30 4.53 17.30
CA LYS A 81 -16.38 3.15 17.81
C LYS A 81 -15.69 2.20 16.86
N ILE A 82 -14.95 1.26 17.41
CA ILE A 82 -14.38 0.13 16.66
C ILE A 82 -15.54 -0.74 16.16
N PRO A 83 -15.63 -1.04 14.85
CA PRO A 83 -16.67 -1.89 14.31
C PRO A 83 -16.49 -3.33 14.82
N SER A 84 -17.58 -4.02 15.09
CA SER A 84 -17.51 -5.44 15.44
C SER A 84 -17.10 -6.28 14.23
N TRP A 85 -16.48 -7.43 14.49
CA TRP A 85 -16.14 -8.42 13.46
C TRP A 85 -17.32 -8.77 12.54
N LYS A 86 -18.51 -9.00 13.14
CA LYS A 86 -19.73 -9.27 12.37
C LYS A 86 -20.11 -8.12 11.43
N ARG A 87 -19.90 -6.87 11.86
CA ARG A 87 -20.18 -5.69 11.02
C ARG A 87 -19.19 -5.58 9.88
N MET A 88 -17.90 -5.86 10.12
CA MET A 88 -16.89 -5.89 9.06
C MET A 88 -17.23 -6.92 7.99
N LEU A 89 -17.54 -8.14 8.36
CA LEU A 89 -17.96 -9.19 7.43
C LEU A 89 -19.25 -8.86 6.68
N ALA A 90 -20.20 -8.19 7.33
CA ALA A 90 -21.44 -7.78 6.66
C ALA A 90 -21.20 -6.72 5.57
N VAL A 91 -20.33 -5.74 5.84
CA VAL A 91 -19.96 -4.73 4.83
C VAL A 91 -19.14 -5.36 3.69
N ALA A 92 -18.21 -6.26 4.01
CA ALA A 92 -17.45 -7.00 3.01
C ALA A 92 -18.36 -7.83 2.11
N GLU A 93 -19.32 -8.57 2.68
CA GLU A 93 -20.31 -9.35 1.92
C GLU A 93 -21.15 -8.47 1.00
N GLN A 94 -21.63 -7.33 1.51
CA GLN A 94 -22.42 -6.39 0.70
C GLN A 94 -21.63 -5.87 -0.51
N ALA A 95 -20.36 -5.49 -0.29
CA ALA A 95 -19.49 -5.02 -1.35
C ALA A 95 -19.24 -6.11 -2.41
N VAL A 96 -18.84 -7.31 -1.97
CA VAL A 96 -18.55 -8.43 -2.89
C VAL A 96 -19.80 -8.87 -3.64
N THR A 97 -20.98 -8.89 -2.99
CA THR A 97 -22.25 -9.20 -3.66
C THR A 97 -22.56 -8.19 -4.77
N ALA A 98 -22.37 -6.89 -4.51
CA ALA A 98 -22.57 -5.88 -5.54
C ALA A 98 -21.58 -6.05 -6.72
N TRP A 99 -20.31 -6.36 -6.46
CA TRP A 99 -19.33 -6.61 -7.51
C TRP A 99 -19.62 -7.89 -8.30
N SER A 100 -20.07 -8.96 -7.64
CA SER A 100 -20.40 -10.22 -8.30
C SER A 100 -21.63 -10.13 -9.22
N LEU A 101 -22.52 -9.18 -8.96
CA LEU A 101 -23.65 -8.88 -9.85
C LEU A 101 -23.19 -8.12 -11.11
N ALA A 102 -22.13 -7.30 -10.99
CA ALA A 102 -21.56 -6.58 -12.13
C ALA A 102 -20.63 -7.47 -12.97
N GLU A 103 -19.86 -8.34 -12.31
CA GLU A 103 -18.91 -9.26 -12.93
C GLU A 103 -18.88 -10.58 -12.16
N ALA A 104 -19.40 -11.64 -12.76
CA ALA A 104 -19.29 -12.98 -12.20
C ALA A 104 -17.85 -13.49 -12.32
N ALA A 105 -17.16 -13.66 -11.17
CA ALA A 105 -15.77 -14.12 -11.14
C ALA A 105 -15.51 -15.04 -9.94
N ASP A 106 -14.63 -16.02 -10.13
CA ASP A 106 -14.29 -17.02 -9.10
C ASP A 106 -13.74 -16.37 -7.82
N VAL A 107 -13.03 -15.25 -7.92
CA VAL A 107 -12.53 -14.51 -6.78
C VAL A 107 -13.64 -13.99 -5.87
N HIS A 108 -14.76 -13.55 -6.45
CA HIS A 108 -15.93 -13.11 -5.69
C HIS A 108 -16.67 -14.29 -5.06
N ALA A 109 -16.79 -15.40 -5.77
CA ALA A 109 -17.38 -16.63 -5.24
C ALA A 109 -16.59 -17.17 -4.04
N LEU A 110 -15.24 -17.21 -4.14
CA LEU A 110 -14.36 -17.60 -3.04
C LEU A 110 -14.51 -16.65 -1.85
N ALA A 111 -14.54 -15.34 -2.10
CA ALA A 111 -14.68 -14.34 -1.04
C ALA A 111 -16.02 -14.51 -0.28
N LEU A 112 -17.14 -14.66 -0.98
CA LEU A 112 -18.45 -14.90 -0.35
C LEU A 112 -18.49 -16.20 0.44
N SER A 113 -17.94 -17.30 -0.09
CA SER A 113 -17.83 -18.57 0.61
C SER A 113 -17.02 -18.44 1.91
N ARG A 114 -15.89 -17.72 1.87
CA ARG A 114 -15.05 -17.49 3.03
C ARG A 114 -15.71 -16.61 4.07
N ILE A 115 -16.36 -15.54 3.66
CA ILE A 115 -17.15 -14.68 4.56
C ILE A 115 -18.25 -15.51 5.25
N ALA A 116 -18.96 -16.36 4.52
CA ALA A 116 -20.00 -17.22 5.12
C ALA A 116 -19.39 -18.20 6.15
N LYS A 117 -18.23 -18.80 5.83
CA LYS A 117 -17.47 -19.66 6.77
C LYS A 117 -17.07 -18.89 8.02
N TRP A 118 -16.50 -17.70 7.88
CA TRP A 118 -16.03 -16.89 9.00
C TRP A 118 -17.17 -16.35 9.89
N LYS A 119 -18.35 -16.08 9.31
CA LYS A 119 -19.55 -15.70 10.06
C LYS A 119 -20.05 -16.78 11.02
N SER A 120 -19.78 -18.04 10.72
CA SER A 120 -20.14 -19.19 11.57
C SER A 120 -19.11 -19.53 12.64
N GLN A 121 -17.96 -18.84 12.64
CA GLN A 121 -16.87 -19.03 13.59
C GLN A 121 -16.87 -17.95 14.69
N PRO A 122 -16.19 -18.19 15.83
CA PRO A 122 -15.90 -17.15 16.80
C PRO A 122 -15.14 -15.97 16.16
N SER A 123 -15.24 -14.79 16.75
CA SER A 123 -14.43 -13.65 16.33
C SER A 123 -12.95 -13.98 16.50
N PRO A 124 -12.09 -13.60 15.53
CA PRO A 124 -10.65 -13.78 15.66
C PRO A 124 -10.08 -12.96 16.81
N THR A 125 -8.93 -13.36 17.33
CA THR A 125 -8.19 -12.59 18.35
C THR A 125 -7.35 -11.48 17.73
N CYS A 126 -7.03 -11.59 16.44
CA CYS A 126 -6.26 -10.59 15.71
C CYS A 126 -6.74 -10.49 14.27
N VAL A 127 -6.98 -9.27 13.81
CA VAL A 127 -7.37 -8.96 12.43
C VAL A 127 -6.35 -8.01 11.81
N LEU A 128 -5.66 -8.50 10.80
CA LEU A 128 -4.83 -7.65 9.95
C LEU A 128 -5.68 -7.15 8.78
N THR A 129 -5.48 -5.88 8.40
CA THR A 129 -6.16 -5.30 7.23
C THR A 129 -5.17 -4.62 6.29
N SER A 130 -5.54 -4.55 5.02
CA SER A 130 -4.81 -3.78 4.01
C SER A 130 -5.79 -3.22 2.98
N VAL A 131 -5.63 -1.96 2.62
CA VAL A 131 -6.46 -1.25 1.64
C VAL A 131 -5.54 -0.55 0.64
N GLY A 132 -5.59 -0.96 -0.63
CA GLY A 132 -4.72 -0.36 -1.64
C GLY A 132 -4.89 -0.99 -3.02
N ARG A 133 -4.31 -0.35 -4.03
CA ARG A 133 -4.30 -0.89 -5.38
C ARG A 133 -3.48 -2.17 -5.45
N ALA A 134 -3.91 -3.15 -6.25
CA ALA A 134 -3.15 -4.36 -6.53
C ALA A 134 -2.08 -4.08 -7.61
N THR A 135 -0.99 -3.42 -7.24
CA THR A 135 0.09 -2.99 -8.16
C THR A 135 1.45 -3.38 -7.61
N ASP A 136 2.46 -3.32 -8.49
CA ASP A 136 3.86 -3.57 -8.11
C ASP A 136 4.28 -2.69 -6.93
N GLN A 137 3.97 -1.39 -6.97
CA GLN A 137 4.23 -0.46 -5.88
C GLN A 137 3.77 -0.96 -4.52
N LYS A 138 2.58 -1.56 -4.46
CA LYS A 138 1.93 -1.93 -3.19
C LYS A 138 2.21 -3.36 -2.73
N LEU A 139 2.48 -4.27 -3.68
CA LEU A 139 2.47 -5.71 -3.40
C LEU A 139 3.77 -6.44 -3.77
N ARG A 140 4.75 -5.73 -4.35
CA ARG A 140 6.02 -6.35 -4.77
C ARG A 140 6.68 -7.12 -3.62
N ILE A 141 6.82 -6.49 -2.46
CA ILE A 141 7.47 -7.09 -1.29
C ILE A 141 6.70 -8.34 -0.82
N LEU A 142 5.37 -8.31 -0.83
CA LEU A 142 4.55 -9.47 -0.47
C LEU A 142 4.65 -10.63 -1.48
N ARG A 143 4.92 -10.31 -2.74
CA ARG A 143 5.08 -11.30 -3.81
C ARG A 143 6.49 -11.88 -3.86
N GLU A 144 7.49 -11.15 -3.37
CA GLU A 144 8.86 -11.68 -3.29
C GLU A 144 8.90 -12.96 -2.45
N GLY A 145 9.73 -13.88 -2.86
CA GLY A 145 9.89 -15.16 -2.17
C GLY A 145 10.98 -15.12 -1.12
N LEU A 146 10.69 -15.54 0.08
CA LEU A 146 11.72 -15.91 1.07
C LEU A 146 12.46 -17.16 0.62
N THR A 147 11.77 -18.02 -0.14
CA THR A 147 12.33 -19.13 -0.89
C THR A 147 11.79 -19.08 -2.32
N PRO A 148 12.40 -19.77 -3.29
CA PRO A 148 11.87 -19.83 -4.67
C PRO A 148 10.42 -20.32 -4.78
N GLN A 149 9.90 -21.00 -3.76
CA GLN A 149 8.60 -21.65 -3.75
C GLN A 149 7.55 -20.94 -2.92
N THR A 150 7.93 -19.95 -2.10
CA THR A 150 7.02 -19.40 -1.09
C THR A 150 7.16 -17.88 -0.99
N SER A 151 6.09 -17.16 -1.33
CA SER A 151 6.04 -15.71 -1.19
C SER A 151 6.03 -15.24 0.28
N SER A 152 6.45 -14.00 0.52
CA SER A 152 6.39 -13.38 1.85
C SER A 152 4.97 -13.41 2.42
N LEU A 153 3.96 -13.10 1.59
CA LEU A 153 2.56 -13.16 2.03
C LEU A 153 2.17 -14.56 2.52
N ALA A 154 2.53 -15.60 1.77
CA ALA A 154 2.23 -16.98 2.18
C ALA A 154 2.92 -17.36 3.50
N GLN A 155 4.14 -16.91 3.72
CA GLN A 155 4.86 -17.16 4.96
C GLN A 155 4.30 -16.38 6.15
N ILE A 156 3.93 -15.10 5.96
CA ILE A 156 3.22 -14.32 6.98
C ILE A 156 1.95 -15.07 7.40
N LEU A 157 1.12 -15.48 6.43
CA LEU A 157 -0.13 -16.20 6.70
C LEU A 157 0.07 -17.53 7.44
N ALA A 158 1.17 -18.24 7.14
CA ALA A 158 1.51 -19.49 7.81
C ALA A 158 2.00 -19.27 9.25
N GLN A 159 2.57 -18.12 9.57
CA GLN A 159 3.10 -17.78 10.90
C GLN A 159 2.10 -17.05 11.79
N LEU A 160 1.01 -16.52 11.24
CA LEU A 160 -0.04 -15.90 12.05
C LEU A 160 -0.63 -16.89 13.06
N PRO A 161 -1.10 -16.42 14.23
CA PRO A 161 -1.89 -17.23 15.14
C PRO A 161 -3.04 -17.96 14.42
N PRO A 162 -3.41 -19.18 14.83
CA PRO A 162 -4.37 -20.00 14.10
C PRO A 162 -5.75 -19.35 13.87
N ASP A 163 -6.15 -18.47 14.77
CA ASP A 163 -7.43 -17.75 14.70
C ASP A 163 -7.29 -16.33 14.09
N ALA A 164 -6.06 -15.84 13.88
CA ALA A 164 -5.86 -14.54 13.22
C ALA A 164 -6.34 -14.56 11.78
N LYS A 165 -6.78 -13.40 11.28
CA LYS A 165 -7.28 -13.22 9.91
C LYS A 165 -6.63 -12.02 9.25
N LEU A 166 -6.34 -12.15 7.94
CA LEU A 166 -5.94 -11.02 7.09
C LEU A 166 -7.05 -10.74 6.07
N ILE A 167 -7.46 -9.48 5.97
CA ILE A 167 -8.38 -8.99 4.93
C ILE A 167 -7.66 -7.94 4.09
N MET A 168 -7.55 -8.18 2.80
CA MET A 168 -7.02 -7.21 1.84
C MET A 168 -8.08 -6.83 0.81
N THR A 169 -8.21 -5.54 0.51
CA THR A 169 -9.09 -5.06 -0.56
C THR A 169 -8.32 -4.19 -1.55
N GLY A 170 -8.66 -4.35 -2.82
CA GLY A 170 -8.09 -3.58 -3.92
C GLY A 170 -8.26 -4.26 -5.26
N SER A 171 -7.96 -3.51 -6.32
CA SER A 171 -7.88 -3.98 -7.68
C SER A 171 -6.75 -3.28 -8.42
N GLY A 172 -6.33 -3.80 -9.57
CA GLY A 172 -5.24 -3.21 -10.35
C GLY A 172 -4.67 -4.16 -11.40
N ASP A 173 -3.38 -4.46 -11.30
CA ASP A 173 -2.69 -5.30 -12.29
C ASP A 173 -3.12 -6.77 -12.16
N ALA A 174 -3.51 -7.37 -13.27
CA ALA A 174 -4.01 -8.74 -13.33
C ALA A 174 -3.05 -9.78 -12.71
N ALA A 175 -1.73 -9.56 -12.84
CA ALA A 175 -0.72 -10.46 -12.28
C ALA A 175 -0.72 -10.42 -10.72
N TYR A 176 -1.01 -9.27 -10.11
CA TYR A 176 -1.12 -9.13 -8.66
C TYR A 176 -2.48 -9.59 -8.14
N GLU A 177 -3.56 -9.32 -8.88
CA GLU A 177 -4.89 -9.87 -8.55
C GLU A 177 -4.88 -11.41 -8.56
N THR A 178 -4.26 -12.02 -9.58
CA THR A 178 -4.08 -13.47 -9.66
C THR A 178 -3.24 -14.00 -8.49
N PHE A 179 -2.12 -13.35 -8.17
CA PHE A 179 -1.29 -13.71 -7.02
C PHE A 179 -2.09 -13.71 -5.71
N LEU A 180 -2.85 -12.65 -5.44
CA LEU A 180 -3.68 -12.58 -4.23
C LEU A 180 -4.79 -13.62 -4.21
N PHE A 181 -5.43 -13.88 -5.36
CA PHE A 181 -6.47 -14.90 -5.48
C PHE A 181 -5.94 -16.31 -5.23
N GLU A 182 -4.80 -16.68 -5.86
CA GLU A 182 -4.19 -17.99 -5.65
C GLU A 182 -3.71 -18.16 -4.19
N THR A 183 -3.15 -17.11 -3.59
CA THR A 183 -2.81 -17.12 -2.17
C THR A 183 -4.05 -17.30 -1.30
N ALA A 184 -5.16 -16.62 -1.62
CA ALA A 184 -6.40 -16.77 -0.89
C ALA A 184 -7.02 -18.18 -1.03
N LYS A 185 -6.82 -18.88 -2.15
CA LYS A 185 -7.21 -20.29 -2.29
C LYS A 185 -6.43 -21.21 -1.38
N ALA A 186 -5.13 -20.93 -1.21
CA ALA A 186 -4.23 -21.76 -0.43
C ALA A 186 -4.33 -21.53 1.09
N HIS A 187 -4.80 -20.38 1.53
CA HIS A 187 -4.79 -19.96 2.95
C HIS A 187 -6.18 -19.56 3.45
N ASP A 188 -6.76 -20.36 4.34
CA ASP A 188 -8.10 -20.15 4.91
C ASP A 188 -8.20 -18.93 5.85
N ASN A 189 -7.08 -18.42 6.34
CA ASN A 189 -6.99 -17.22 7.18
C ASN A 189 -6.80 -15.92 6.38
N PHE A 190 -6.85 -16.00 5.04
CA PHE A 190 -6.72 -14.84 4.14
C PHE A 190 -7.99 -14.61 3.31
N LEU A 191 -8.49 -13.38 3.31
CA LEU A 191 -9.62 -12.93 2.50
C LEU A 191 -9.16 -11.81 1.56
N PHE A 192 -9.16 -12.09 0.26
CA PHE A 192 -8.93 -11.09 -0.77
C PHE A 192 -10.28 -10.62 -1.35
N LEU A 193 -10.50 -9.32 -1.32
CA LEU A 193 -11.69 -8.61 -1.80
C LEU A 193 -11.30 -7.79 -3.03
N ARG A 194 -11.48 -8.37 -4.24
CA ARG A 194 -11.13 -7.73 -5.51
C ARG A 194 -12.14 -6.63 -5.86
N GLY A 195 -11.80 -5.40 -5.60
CA GLY A 195 -12.61 -4.23 -5.88
C GLY A 195 -12.34 -3.09 -4.91
N TYR A 196 -13.11 -2.02 -5.07
CA TYR A 196 -13.08 -0.85 -4.20
C TYR A 196 -14.48 -0.47 -3.75
N SER A 197 -14.60 -0.12 -2.48
CA SER A 197 -15.79 0.47 -1.89
C SER A 197 -15.34 1.38 -0.74
N GLU A 198 -15.79 2.62 -0.72
CA GLU A 198 -15.49 3.58 0.34
C GLU A 198 -15.94 3.06 1.72
N ALA A 199 -17.16 2.52 1.79
CA ALA A 199 -17.68 1.92 3.02
C ALA A 199 -16.82 0.75 3.52
N LEU A 200 -16.30 -0.09 2.60
CA LEU A 200 -15.40 -1.19 2.92
C LEU A 200 -14.03 -0.65 3.39
N GLY A 201 -13.45 0.31 2.69
CA GLY A 201 -12.20 0.95 3.10
C GLY A 201 -12.31 1.54 4.50
N THR A 202 -13.33 2.35 4.76
CA THR A 202 -13.58 2.96 6.06
C THR A 202 -13.68 1.93 7.18
N ILE A 203 -14.40 0.82 6.97
CA ILE A 203 -14.57 -0.18 8.03
C ILE A 203 -13.30 -1.01 8.26
N LEU A 204 -12.48 -1.24 7.23
CA LEU A 204 -11.20 -1.93 7.37
C LEU A 204 -10.15 -1.05 8.08
N TYR A 205 -10.11 0.26 7.81
CA TYR A 205 -9.27 1.18 8.58
C TYR A 205 -9.65 1.26 10.06
N ALA A 206 -10.93 1.06 10.40
CA ALA A 206 -11.40 1.20 11.77
C ALA A 206 -11.46 -0.12 12.56
N GLY A 207 -11.45 -1.26 11.91
CA GLY A 207 -11.79 -2.54 12.51
C GLY A 207 -10.67 -3.56 12.63
N GLY A 208 -9.49 -3.27 12.09
CA GLY A 208 -8.31 -4.13 12.25
C GLY A 208 -7.51 -3.81 13.50
N ASP A 209 -6.72 -4.76 13.95
CA ASP A 209 -5.75 -4.60 15.03
C ASP A 209 -4.40 -4.14 14.50
N LEU A 210 -4.10 -4.42 13.21
CA LEU A 210 -2.85 -4.06 12.54
C LEU A 210 -3.09 -3.78 11.06
N PHE A 211 -2.56 -2.68 10.54
CA PHE A 211 -2.66 -2.31 9.13
C PHE A 211 -1.38 -2.64 8.38
N LEU A 212 -1.47 -3.43 7.31
CA LEU A 212 -0.33 -3.85 6.51
C LEU A 212 -0.17 -2.96 5.28
N MET A 213 0.96 -2.26 5.16
CA MET A 213 1.29 -1.34 4.07
C MET A 213 2.73 -1.53 3.55
N PRO A 214 3.06 -2.68 2.93
CA PRO A 214 4.41 -3.03 2.50
C PRO A 214 4.75 -2.42 1.14
N SER A 215 4.50 -1.12 0.95
CA SER A 215 4.77 -0.44 -0.32
C SER A 215 6.27 -0.42 -0.61
N SER A 216 6.69 -0.79 -1.83
CA SER A 216 8.08 -0.71 -2.25
C SER A 216 8.58 0.73 -2.39
N PHE A 217 7.69 1.65 -2.74
CA PHE A 217 7.89 3.10 -2.62
C PHE A 217 6.56 3.79 -2.29
N GLU A 218 6.61 4.92 -1.59
CA GLU A 218 5.41 5.66 -1.17
C GLU A 218 5.71 7.14 -1.02
N PRO A 219 5.34 7.98 -2.00
CA PRO A 219 5.60 9.42 -1.93
C PRO A 219 5.11 10.08 -0.64
N CYS A 220 3.89 9.79 -0.22
CA CYS A 220 3.37 10.17 1.09
C CYS A 220 2.54 9.04 1.71
N GLY A 221 1.54 8.56 0.98
CA GLY A 221 0.51 7.67 1.50
C GLY A 221 -0.59 8.43 2.24
N ILE A 222 -1.80 7.89 2.19
CA ILE A 222 -2.96 8.35 2.96
C ILE A 222 -3.51 7.18 3.79
N SER A 223 -3.39 5.96 3.31
CA SER A 223 -3.94 4.76 3.97
C SER A 223 -3.41 4.57 5.39
N GLN A 224 -2.11 4.80 5.63
CA GLN A 224 -1.52 4.75 6.97
C GLN A 224 -2.09 5.84 7.89
N LEU A 225 -2.33 7.05 7.36
CA LEU A 225 -2.93 8.14 8.14
C LEU A 225 -4.35 7.80 8.57
N LEU A 226 -5.14 7.20 7.67
CA LEU A 226 -6.51 6.76 7.96
C LEU A 226 -6.55 5.60 8.96
N ALA A 227 -5.62 4.65 8.86
CA ALA A 227 -5.49 3.54 9.81
C ALA A 227 -5.08 4.06 11.21
N MET A 228 -4.01 4.87 11.29
CA MET A 228 -3.55 5.46 12.56
C MET A 228 -4.59 6.37 13.19
N ARG A 229 -5.31 7.18 12.40
CA ARG A 229 -6.45 8.01 12.86
C ARG A 229 -7.52 7.16 13.55
N ALA A 230 -7.74 5.95 13.07
CA ALA A 230 -8.69 5.02 13.64
C ALA A 230 -8.13 4.20 14.83
N GLY A 231 -6.85 4.39 15.18
CA GLY A 231 -6.17 3.69 16.26
C GLY A 231 -5.53 2.36 15.85
N GLN A 232 -5.38 2.09 14.56
CA GLN A 232 -4.77 0.88 14.03
C GLN A 232 -3.28 1.12 13.74
N PRO A 233 -2.33 0.48 14.46
CA PRO A 233 -0.91 0.56 14.18
C PRO A 233 -0.60 0.03 12.77
N VAL A 234 0.45 0.58 12.15
CA VAL A 234 0.80 0.26 10.76
C VAL A 234 2.12 -0.52 10.70
N VAL A 235 2.16 -1.62 9.97
CA VAL A 235 3.42 -2.27 9.55
C VAL A 235 3.73 -1.79 8.15
N ALA A 236 4.86 -1.11 7.96
CA ALA A 236 5.21 -0.47 6.71
C ALA A 236 6.70 -0.53 6.39
N HIS A 237 7.02 -0.50 5.09
CA HIS A 237 8.37 -0.28 4.62
C HIS A 237 8.80 1.18 4.88
N ALA A 238 10.00 1.38 5.42
CA ALA A 238 10.53 2.70 5.79
C ALA A 238 10.97 3.52 4.55
N VAL A 239 10.03 3.93 3.72
CA VAL A 239 10.25 4.70 2.49
C VAL A 239 9.35 5.94 2.44
N GLY A 240 9.83 7.00 1.80
CA GLY A 240 9.08 8.22 1.52
C GLY A 240 8.26 8.71 2.70
N GLY A 241 7.01 9.05 2.47
CA GLY A 241 6.10 9.55 3.51
C GLY A 241 5.72 8.55 4.59
N LEU A 242 5.94 7.23 4.42
CA LEU A 242 5.75 6.26 5.51
C LEU A 242 6.79 6.48 6.61
N ARG A 243 8.05 6.77 6.23
CA ARG A 243 9.12 7.14 7.18
C ARG A 243 8.81 8.45 7.92
N ASP A 244 8.15 9.39 7.25
CA ASP A 244 7.86 10.70 7.81
C ASP A 244 6.62 10.73 8.71
N THR A 245 5.70 9.77 8.53
CA THR A 245 4.39 9.77 9.20
C THR A 245 4.23 8.68 10.26
N ILE A 246 5.05 7.63 10.22
CA ILE A 246 5.00 6.54 11.20
C ILE A 246 6.20 6.67 12.14
N ILE A 247 5.94 6.70 13.44
CA ILE A 247 6.97 6.68 14.48
C ILE A 247 7.15 5.22 14.89
N ASP A 248 8.34 4.68 14.57
CA ASP A 248 8.65 3.27 14.80
C ASP A 248 8.52 2.89 16.28
N ASN A 249 7.86 1.76 16.55
CA ASN A 249 7.52 1.25 17.88
C ASN A 249 6.56 2.14 18.72
N GLU A 250 6.00 3.23 18.14
CA GLU A 250 5.00 4.06 18.81
C GLU A 250 3.66 4.04 18.06
N THR A 251 3.65 4.44 16.78
CA THR A 251 2.42 4.49 15.97
C THR A 251 2.35 3.36 14.94
N GLY A 252 3.41 2.56 14.83
CA GLY A 252 3.51 1.42 13.92
C GLY A 252 4.90 0.80 13.99
N PHE A 253 5.19 -0.05 13.02
CA PHE A 253 6.45 -0.78 12.90
C PHE A 253 7.02 -0.57 11.50
N LEU A 254 8.26 -0.10 11.44
CA LEU A 254 8.95 0.17 10.19
C LEU A 254 9.99 -0.92 9.93
N PHE A 255 9.88 -1.60 8.80
CA PHE A 255 10.92 -2.51 8.32
C PHE A 255 11.72 -1.88 7.17
N ASN A 256 12.92 -2.38 6.94
CA ASN A 256 13.86 -1.90 5.92
C ASN A 256 14.31 -3.07 5.02
N GLY A 257 15.37 -2.85 4.28
CA GLY A 257 16.05 -3.86 3.46
C GLY A 257 16.69 -3.23 2.22
N ALA A 258 17.89 -3.66 1.89
CA ALA A 258 18.68 -3.11 0.79
C ALA A 258 18.14 -3.46 -0.61
N ASN A 259 17.24 -4.43 -0.69
CA ASN A 259 16.60 -4.90 -1.94
C ASN A 259 15.30 -5.63 -1.59
N PRO A 260 14.43 -5.95 -2.58
CA PRO A 260 13.13 -6.58 -2.32
C PRO A 260 13.20 -7.87 -1.50
N HIS A 261 14.21 -8.70 -1.72
CA HIS A 261 14.39 -9.93 -0.96
C HIS A 261 14.73 -9.65 0.52
N ALA A 262 15.65 -8.71 0.80
CA ALA A 262 15.96 -8.32 2.17
C ALA A 262 14.75 -7.69 2.87
N GLN A 263 13.98 -6.85 2.16
CA GLN A 263 12.74 -6.25 2.64
C GLN A 263 11.70 -7.32 3.01
N SER A 264 11.62 -8.39 2.22
CA SER A 264 10.69 -9.49 2.46
C SER A 264 11.09 -10.39 3.64
N LEU A 265 12.35 -10.36 4.05
CA LEU A 265 12.85 -11.08 5.24
C LEU A 265 12.59 -10.31 6.54
N GLU A 266 12.52 -8.99 6.48
CA GLU A 266 12.28 -8.14 7.65
C GLU A 266 10.78 -7.89 7.92
N LEU A 267 9.94 -8.07 6.90
CA LEU A 267 8.49 -7.97 7.01
C LEU A 267 7.91 -9.17 7.76
#